data_ada63d181cd2dc7a4f5ff1c70dcc7e93
#
_entry.id   ada63d181cd2dc7a4f5ff1c70dcc7e93
#
_cell.length_a   1.000
_cell.length_b   1.000
_cell.length_c   1.000
_cell.angle_alpha   90.00
_cell.angle_beta   90.00
_cell.angle_gamma   90.00
#
_symmetry.space_group_name_H-M   'P 1'
#
loop_
_entity.id
_entity.type
_entity.pdbx_description
1 polymer ?
#
loop_
_entity_poly.entity_id
_entity_poly.type
_entity_poly.pdbx_seq_one_letter_code
_entity_poly.pdbx_strand_id
1 'polypeptide(L)'
;MVFLGGLVLGAAICGLPYLVYAAEFPPWRITMIALALTSCGLAVVRPADKWLSGAGVGAGIVVPIIVTILLDYQRDPTSHNLAPFEILFGLAVGMPPAMLGALLGGLAGRISFRRPVIGATIAALGLAVAAAHAPVMLARTVASESGALAKIKSLMAAQDRFRSANPTQGFSCDLNELGERFDAVARPSAPSRRVAGVYDTGMYAPAGDYDFSVYCVNELEPKTSFALFAMSRQKGLGRWVYCVEADGRLRMTDRHRYNSCFNEGLPVPD
;
A
#
# COMPACT_ATOMS: atom_id res chain seq x y z
N MET A 1 2.41 34.01 7.33
CA MET A 1 1.13 33.44 6.92
C MET A 1 1.23 32.55 5.67
N VAL A 2 1.89 32.97 4.58
CA VAL A 2 2.00 32.18 3.33
C VAL A 2 2.63 30.81 3.54
N PHE A 3 3.75 30.74 4.28
CA PHE A 3 4.41 29.46 4.60
C PHE A 3 3.49 28.51 5.36
N LEU A 4 2.81 28.99 6.41
CA LEU A 4 1.90 28.16 7.21
C LEU A 4 0.70 27.67 6.39
N GLY A 5 0.13 28.54 5.53
CA GLY A 5 -0.92 28.13 4.60
C GLY A 5 -0.43 27.06 3.63
N GLY A 6 0.78 27.20 3.09
CA GLY A 6 1.42 26.20 2.25
C GLY A 6 1.65 24.87 2.98
N LEU A 7 2.13 24.92 4.23
CA LEU A 7 2.35 23.72 5.05
C LEU A 7 1.05 22.95 5.30
N VAL A 8 -0.03 23.66 5.63
CA VAL A 8 -1.36 23.02 5.84
C VAL A 8 -1.87 22.36 4.56
N LEU A 9 -1.74 23.06 3.43
CA LEU A 9 -2.18 22.51 2.13
C LEU A 9 -1.33 21.32 1.69
N GLY A 10 -0.02 21.37 1.88
CA GLY A 10 0.88 20.24 1.60
C GLY A 10 0.58 19.04 2.51
N ALA A 11 0.34 19.28 3.78
CA ALA A 11 -0.07 18.24 4.72
C ALA A 11 -1.43 17.62 4.34
N ALA A 12 -2.39 18.43 3.89
CA ALA A 12 -3.69 17.93 3.42
C ALA A 12 -3.56 17.08 2.16
N ILE A 13 -2.74 17.49 1.17
CA ILE A 13 -2.51 16.73 -0.06
C ILE A 13 -1.93 15.35 0.24
N CYS A 14 -0.99 15.26 1.17
CA CYS A 14 -0.30 14.02 1.50
C CYS A 14 -1.02 13.20 2.57
N GLY A 15 -1.68 13.85 3.53
CA GLY A 15 -2.24 13.21 4.72
C GLY A 15 -3.73 12.85 4.62
N LEU A 16 -4.54 13.66 3.95
CA LEU A 16 -5.98 13.41 3.83
C LEU A 16 -6.30 12.03 3.23
N PRO A 17 -5.65 11.58 2.13
CA PRO A 17 -5.84 10.24 1.63
C PRO A 17 -5.52 9.15 2.66
N TYR A 18 -4.46 9.34 3.43
CA TYR A 18 -4.06 8.39 4.47
C TYR A 18 -5.06 8.36 5.64
N LEU A 19 -5.46 9.53 6.14
CA LEU A 19 -6.36 9.64 7.30
C LEU A 19 -7.79 9.19 7.00
N VAL A 20 -8.30 9.52 5.81
CA VAL A 20 -9.71 9.24 5.46
C VAL A 20 -9.88 7.81 4.97
N TYR A 21 -8.92 7.26 4.27
CA TYR A 21 -9.09 5.97 3.57
C TYR A 21 -8.18 4.87 4.12
N ALA A 22 -7.38 5.14 5.15
CA ALA A 22 -6.34 4.24 5.65
C ALA A 22 -5.44 3.68 4.51
N ALA A 23 -5.41 4.41 3.38
CA ALA A 23 -4.61 4.07 2.22
C ALA A 23 -3.17 4.53 2.49
N GLU A 24 -2.22 3.71 2.10
CA GLU A 24 -0.82 4.15 2.03
C GLU A 24 -0.71 5.38 1.11
N PHE A 25 0.38 6.14 1.26
CA PHE A 25 0.61 7.37 0.49
C PHE A 25 0.19 7.22 -0.99
N PRO A 26 -0.50 8.23 -1.55
CA PRO A 26 -0.86 8.21 -2.96
C PRO A 26 0.42 8.03 -3.80
N PRO A 27 0.33 7.37 -4.98
CA PRO A 27 1.49 7.17 -5.84
C PRO A 27 2.26 8.48 -5.96
N TRP A 28 3.54 8.45 -5.67
CA TRP A 28 4.42 9.61 -5.58
C TRP A 28 4.27 10.58 -6.77
N ARG A 29 3.98 10.08 -7.98
CA ARG A 29 3.76 10.90 -9.19
C ARG A 29 2.58 11.85 -9.05
N ILE A 30 1.45 11.37 -8.54
CA ILE A 30 0.23 12.18 -8.37
C ILE A 30 0.42 13.18 -7.23
N THR A 31 1.04 12.76 -6.15
CA THR A 31 1.40 13.64 -5.03
C THR A 31 2.32 14.78 -5.51
N MET A 32 3.34 14.48 -6.32
CA MET A 32 4.22 15.49 -6.91
C MET A 32 3.47 16.48 -7.78
N ILE A 33 2.55 16.01 -8.64
CA ILE A 33 1.73 16.88 -9.50
C ILE A 33 0.85 17.78 -8.62
N ALA A 34 0.19 17.23 -7.62
CA ALA A 34 -0.68 17.98 -6.72
C ALA A 34 0.10 19.04 -5.93
N LEU A 35 1.28 18.70 -5.40
CA LEU A 35 2.16 19.65 -4.71
C LEU A 35 2.63 20.77 -5.64
N ALA A 36 3.04 20.43 -6.88
CA ALA A 36 3.48 21.41 -7.86
C ALA A 36 2.34 22.37 -8.25
N LEU A 37 1.15 21.87 -8.54
CA LEU A 37 -0.02 22.69 -8.89
C LEU A 37 -0.43 23.61 -7.74
N THR A 38 -0.52 23.08 -6.52
CA THR A 38 -0.91 23.87 -5.34
C THR A 38 0.10 24.98 -5.06
N SER A 39 1.39 24.65 -5.11
CA SER A 39 2.45 25.64 -4.92
C SER A 39 2.48 26.68 -6.05
N CYS A 40 2.25 26.27 -7.29
CA CYS A 40 2.10 27.16 -8.43
C CYS A 40 0.94 28.15 -8.21
N GLY A 41 -0.24 27.65 -7.84
CA GLY A 41 -1.41 28.48 -7.57
C GLY A 41 -1.16 29.53 -6.49
N LEU A 42 -0.57 29.15 -5.37
CA LEU A 42 -0.22 30.07 -4.29
C LEU A 42 0.79 31.15 -4.74
N ALA A 43 1.79 30.75 -5.53
CA ALA A 43 2.81 31.67 -6.04
C ALA A 43 2.27 32.62 -7.12
N VAL A 44 1.24 32.23 -7.90
CA VAL A 44 0.51 33.14 -8.79
C VAL A 44 -0.18 34.25 -8.00
N VAL A 45 -0.81 33.90 -6.88
CA VAL A 45 -1.49 34.89 -6.02
C VAL A 45 -0.50 35.86 -5.40
N ARG A 46 0.64 35.34 -4.91
CA ARG A 46 1.67 36.14 -4.24
C ARG A 46 3.07 35.86 -4.81
N PRO A 47 3.39 36.41 -5.95
CA PRO A 47 4.66 36.14 -6.64
C PRO A 47 5.90 36.61 -5.88
N ALA A 48 5.75 37.59 -4.97
CA ALA A 48 6.85 38.02 -4.09
C ALA A 48 7.23 36.92 -3.07
N ASP A 49 6.25 36.14 -2.60
CA ASP A 49 6.41 35.11 -1.58
C ASP A 49 6.54 33.71 -2.16
N LYS A 50 6.86 33.58 -3.45
CA LYS A 50 6.88 32.28 -4.17
C LYS A 50 7.71 31.21 -3.48
N TRP A 51 8.88 31.58 -2.96
CA TRP A 51 9.77 30.64 -2.26
C TRP A 51 9.18 30.14 -0.94
N LEU A 52 8.49 31.02 -0.20
CA LEU A 52 7.77 30.62 1.01
C LEU A 52 6.58 29.74 0.70
N SER A 53 5.88 29.97 -0.42
CA SER A 53 4.80 29.08 -0.90
C SER A 53 5.33 27.69 -1.23
N GLY A 54 6.41 27.61 -2.01
CA GLY A 54 7.05 26.35 -2.38
C GLY A 54 7.58 25.58 -1.19
N ALA A 55 8.33 26.28 -0.33
CA ALA A 55 8.87 25.66 0.89
C ALA A 55 7.78 25.18 1.85
N GLY A 56 6.69 25.95 2.04
CA GLY A 56 5.57 25.55 2.89
C GLY A 56 4.87 24.30 2.35
N VAL A 57 4.47 24.32 1.07
CA VAL A 57 3.79 23.17 0.46
C VAL A 57 4.68 21.92 0.46
N GLY A 58 5.95 22.05 0.08
CA GLY A 58 6.89 20.92 0.07
C GLY A 58 7.17 20.35 1.47
N ALA A 59 7.34 21.22 2.47
CA ALA A 59 7.54 20.80 3.86
C ALA A 59 6.30 20.16 4.47
N GLY A 60 5.10 20.44 3.94
CA GLY A 60 3.84 19.86 4.41
C GLY A 60 3.81 18.34 4.35
N ILE A 61 4.60 17.70 3.48
CA ILE A 61 4.72 16.23 3.41
C ILE A 61 5.27 15.62 4.71
N VAL A 62 6.04 16.37 5.49
CA VAL A 62 6.62 15.88 6.74
C VAL A 62 5.56 15.64 7.81
N VAL A 63 4.49 16.42 7.81
CA VAL A 63 3.43 16.31 8.83
C VAL A 63 2.80 14.92 8.85
N PRO A 64 2.25 14.39 7.73
CA PRO A 64 1.70 13.03 7.72
C PRO A 64 2.76 11.96 7.98
N ILE A 65 4.00 12.14 7.55
CA ILE A 65 5.09 11.18 7.86
C ILE A 65 5.30 11.09 9.37
N ILE A 66 5.41 12.24 10.06
CA ILE A 66 5.56 12.25 11.52
C ILE A 66 4.35 11.61 12.21
N VAL A 67 3.13 11.93 11.76
CA VAL A 67 1.91 11.35 12.32
C VAL A 67 1.92 9.82 12.15
N THR A 68 2.28 9.32 10.97
CA THR A 68 2.37 7.87 10.71
C THR A 68 3.42 7.22 11.61
N ILE A 69 4.62 7.79 11.70
CA ILE A 69 5.69 7.28 12.58
C ILE A 69 5.21 7.21 14.03
N LEU A 70 4.52 8.23 14.53
CA LEU A 70 4.02 8.26 15.91
C LEU A 70 2.93 7.21 16.15
N LEU A 71 2.01 7.02 15.20
CA LEU A 71 0.94 6.02 15.30
C LEU A 71 1.51 4.60 15.25
N ASP A 72 2.45 4.34 14.35
CA ASP A 72 3.06 3.02 14.21
C ASP A 72 4.00 2.71 15.37
N TYR A 73 4.71 3.71 15.91
CA TYR A 73 5.53 3.56 17.11
C TYR A 73 4.72 3.12 18.34
N GLN A 74 3.46 3.58 18.45
CA GLN A 74 2.57 3.13 19.52
C GLN A 74 2.19 1.64 19.39
N ARG A 75 2.19 1.10 18.16
CA ARG A 75 1.85 -0.30 17.87
C ARG A 75 3.07 -1.23 17.91
N ASP A 76 4.18 -0.76 17.39
CA ASP A 76 5.46 -1.48 17.33
C ASP A 76 6.62 -0.47 17.45
N PRO A 77 7.24 -0.35 18.64
CA PRO A 77 8.35 0.56 18.87
C PRO A 77 9.58 0.32 17.97
N THR A 78 9.66 -0.83 17.31
CA THR A 78 10.77 -1.18 16.42
C THR A 78 10.50 -0.86 14.94
N SER A 79 9.29 -0.41 14.59
CA SER A 79 8.84 -0.26 13.20
C SER A 79 9.57 0.83 12.40
N HIS A 80 10.02 1.91 13.06
CA HIS A 80 10.61 3.10 12.40
C HIS A 80 12.01 3.44 12.91
N ASN A 81 12.93 2.46 12.85
CA ASN A 81 14.33 2.69 13.25
C ASN A 81 15.05 3.71 12.33
N LEU A 82 14.48 4.02 11.17
CA LEU A 82 15.02 4.93 10.17
C LEU A 82 14.18 6.22 10.03
N ALA A 83 13.37 6.57 11.03
CA ALA A 83 12.49 7.74 11.01
C ALA A 83 13.15 9.04 10.50
N PRO A 84 14.40 9.41 10.88
CA PRO A 84 15.06 10.60 10.34
C PRO A 84 15.26 10.51 8.81
N PHE A 85 15.57 9.32 8.29
CA PHE A 85 15.74 9.11 6.84
C PHE A 85 14.40 9.18 6.09
N GLU A 86 13.31 8.69 6.68
CA GLU A 86 11.97 8.79 6.11
C GLU A 86 11.54 10.26 5.97
N ILE A 87 11.80 11.08 6.97
CA ILE A 87 11.54 12.52 6.93
C ILE A 87 12.40 13.21 5.87
N LEU A 88 13.71 12.93 5.84
CA LEU A 88 14.62 13.48 4.83
C LEU A 88 14.25 13.07 3.42
N PHE A 89 13.87 11.80 3.23
CA PHE A 89 13.39 11.29 1.93
C PHE A 89 12.09 11.99 1.52
N GLY A 90 11.14 12.15 2.44
CA GLY A 90 9.90 12.88 2.20
C GLY A 90 10.18 14.32 1.74
N LEU A 91 11.09 15.03 2.39
CA LEU A 91 11.50 16.36 1.96
C LEU A 91 12.19 16.34 0.59
N ALA A 92 13.07 15.39 0.34
CA ALA A 92 13.76 15.26 -0.95
C ALA A 92 12.79 14.99 -2.11
N VAL A 93 11.69 14.30 -1.86
CA VAL A 93 10.65 14.01 -2.85
C VAL A 93 9.64 15.16 -2.98
N GLY A 94 9.23 15.78 -1.87
CA GLY A 94 8.18 16.81 -1.86
C GLY A 94 8.67 18.22 -2.25
N MET A 95 9.88 18.58 -1.87
CA MET A 95 10.41 19.94 -2.09
C MET A 95 10.64 20.28 -3.57
N PRO A 96 11.29 19.44 -4.41
CA PRO A 96 11.57 19.82 -5.80
C PRO A 96 10.32 20.16 -6.61
N PRO A 97 9.25 19.34 -6.62
CA PRO A 97 8.04 19.65 -7.39
C PRO A 97 7.32 20.89 -6.85
N ALA A 98 7.28 21.09 -5.53
CA ALA A 98 6.68 22.28 -4.94
C ALA A 98 7.47 23.55 -5.29
N MET A 99 8.79 23.51 -5.22
CA MET A 99 9.65 24.65 -5.61
C MET A 99 9.55 24.97 -7.09
N LEU A 100 9.51 23.95 -7.96
CA LEU A 100 9.30 24.14 -9.39
C LEU A 100 7.93 24.77 -9.67
N GLY A 101 6.87 24.27 -9.05
CA GLY A 101 5.54 24.84 -9.14
C GLY A 101 5.53 26.32 -8.69
N ALA A 102 6.16 26.64 -7.56
CA ALA A 102 6.28 28.00 -7.06
C ALA A 102 7.05 28.93 -8.01
N LEU A 103 8.11 28.44 -8.63
CA LEU A 103 8.86 29.22 -9.62
C LEU A 103 7.99 29.56 -10.83
N LEU A 104 7.32 28.57 -11.41
CA LEU A 104 6.44 28.72 -12.56
C LEU A 104 5.26 29.66 -12.23
N GLY A 105 4.63 29.46 -11.08
CA GLY A 105 3.55 30.32 -10.59
C GLY A 105 3.98 31.76 -10.34
N GLY A 106 5.17 31.96 -9.76
CA GLY A 106 5.73 33.28 -9.55
C GLY A 106 6.05 34.04 -10.85
N LEU A 107 6.46 33.32 -11.90
CA LEU A 107 6.64 33.89 -13.25
C LEU A 107 5.29 34.24 -13.88
N ALA A 108 4.33 33.32 -13.88
CA ALA A 108 3.00 33.55 -14.41
C ALA A 108 2.25 34.68 -13.69
N GLY A 109 2.40 34.77 -12.37
CA GLY A 109 1.79 35.82 -11.54
C GLY A 109 2.31 37.22 -11.83
N ARG A 110 3.49 37.38 -12.43
CA ARG A 110 4.00 38.71 -12.84
C ARG A 110 3.27 39.27 -14.06
N ILE A 111 2.72 38.39 -14.92
CA ILE A 111 2.13 38.75 -16.21
C ILE A 111 0.61 38.86 -16.12
N SER A 112 -0.02 38.22 -15.14
CA SER A 112 -1.49 38.08 -15.08
C SER A 112 -2.17 39.21 -14.31
N PHE A 113 -3.23 39.81 -14.88
CA PHE A 113 -4.10 40.79 -14.24
C PHE A 113 -5.12 40.16 -13.28
N ARG A 114 -5.47 38.87 -13.45
CA ARG A 114 -6.47 38.14 -12.64
C ARG A 114 -5.79 37.14 -11.70
N ARG A 115 -4.67 37.51 -11.09
CA ARG A 115 -3.85 36.66 -10.20
C ARG A 115 -4.61 35.84 -9.17
N PRO A 116 -5.56 36.45 -8.36
CA PRO A 116 -6.20 35.68 -7.29
C PRO A 116 -7.11 34.58 -7.83
N VAL A 117 -7.83 34.83 -8.91
CA VAL A 117 -8.74 33.85 -9.50
C VAL A 117 -7.94 32.71 -10.13
N ILE A 118 -6.98 33.02 -10.98
CA ILE A 118 -6.14 32.03 -11.65
C ILE A 118 -5.38 31.16 -10.63
N GLY A 119 -4.75 31.81 -9.65
CA GLY A 119 -4.01 31.11 -8.62
C GLY A 119 -4.87 30.21 -7.75
N ALA A 120 -6.06 30.69 -7.34
CA ALA A 120 -7.02 29.88 -6.59
C ALA A 120 -7.51 28.67 -7.40
N THR A 121 -7.79 28.87 -8.70
CA THR A 121 -8.21 27.77 -9.58
C THR A 121 -7.11 26.70 -9.73
N ILE A 122 -5.86 27.12 -9.94
CA ILE A 122 -4.73 26.17 -10.04
C ILE A 122 -4.52 25.43 -8.72
N ALA A 123 -4.57 26.13 -7.59
CA ALA A 123 -4.42 25.49 -6.27
C ALA A 123 -5.57 24.52 -5.99
N ALA A 124 -6.82 24.91 -6.29
CA ALA A 124 -7.98 24.04 -6.18
C ALA A 124 -7.89 22.80 -7.07
N LEU A 125 -7.34 22.94 -8.29
CA LEU A 125 -7.08 21.81 -9.17
C LEU A 125 -6.07 20.83 -8.56
N GLY A 126 -5.00 21.32 -7.94
CA GLY A 126 -4.03 20.47 -7.22
C GLY A 126 -4.67 19.68 -6.10
N LEU A 127 -5.51 20.32 -5.28
CA LEU A 127 -6.28 19.65 -4.21
C LEU A 127 -7.30 18.65 -4.79
N ALA A 128 -7.99 19.00 -5.88
CA ALA A 128 -8.94 18.12 -6.54
C ALA A 128 -8.27 16.85 -7.10
N VAL A 129 -7.07 16.99 -7.68
CA VAL A 129 -6.26 15.85 -8.15
C VAL A 129 -5.91 14.92 -6.99
N ALA A 130 -5.46 15.46 -5.85
CA ALA A 130 -5.17 14.65 -4.66
C ALA A 130 -6.44 13.97 -4.11
N ALA A 131 -7.54 14.72 -4.00
CA ALA A 131 -8.80 14.19 -3.47
C ALA A 131 -9.45 13.13 -4.38
N ALA A 132 -9.41 13.32 -5.70
CA ALA A 132 -9.97 12.36 -6.66
C ALA A 132 -9.18 11.04 -6.71
N HIS A 133 -7.90 11.07 -6.36
CA HIS A 133 -7.06 9.88 -6.42
C HIS A 133 -7.37 8.89 -5.29
N ALA A 134 -7.69 9.39 -4.09
CA ALA A 134 -7.92 8.56 -2.91
C ALA A 134 -9.05 7.51 -3.11
N PRO A 135 -10.26 7.86 -3.60
CA PRO A 135 -11.31 6.87 -3.81
C PRO A 135 -10.95 5.83 -4.89
N VAL A 136 -10.18 6.23 -5.91
CA VAL A 136 -9.71 5.27 -6.94
C VAL A 136 -8.77 4.24 -6.33
N MET A 137 -7.85 4.67 -5.48
CA MET A 137 -6.93 3.75 -4.79
C MET A 137 -7.68 2.85 -3.81
N LEU A 138 -8.62 3.39 -3.04
CA LEU A 138 -9.47 2.58 -2.15
C LEU A 138 -10.25 1.52 -2.94
N ALA A 139 -10.92 1.91 -4.03
CA ALA A 139 -11.66 0.97 -4.86
C ALA A 139 -10.75 -0.13 -5.43
N ARG A 140 -9.53 0.23 -5.84
CA ARG A 140 -8.53 -0.73 -6.32
C ARG A 140 -8.07 -1.67 -5.20
N THR A 141 -7.80 -1.16 -4.01
CA THR A 141 -7.41 -1.98 -2.85
C THR A 141 -8.51 -2.97 -2.49
N VAL A 142 -9.77 -2.50 -2.38
CA VAL A 142 -10.93 -3.36 -2.08
C VAL A 142 -11.11 -4.42 -3.16
N ALA A 143 -10.98 -4.07 -4.44
CA ALA A 143 -11.09 -5.03 -5.54
C ALA A 143 -9.95 -6.07 -5.50
N SER A 144 -8.73 -5.64 -5.19
CA SER A 144 -7.57 -6.51 -5.05
C SER A 144 -7.72 -7.49 -3.87
N GLU A 145 -8.17 -7.00 -2.71
CA GLU A 145 -8.43 -7.81 -1.52
C GLU A 145 -9.57 -8.81 -1.73
N SER A 146 -10.68 -8.39 -2.34
CA SER A 146 -11.79 -9.29 -2.66
C SER A 146 -11.37 -10.37 -3.67
N GLY A 147 -10.55 -10.02 -4.66
CA GLY A 147 -9.96 -10.96 -5.60
C GLY A 147 -9.04 -11.99 -4.91
N ALA A 148 -8.20 -11.53 -3.98
CA ALA A 148 -7.34 -12.41 -3.20
C ALA A 148 -8.13 -13.38 -2.33
N LEU A 149 -9.18 -12.88 -1.68
CA LEU A 149 -10.07 -13.69 -0.85
C LEU A 149 -10.82 -14.76 -1.67
N ALA A 150 -11.36 -14.37 -2.83
CA ALA A 150 -12.00 -15.30 -3.75
C ALA A 150 -11.02 -16.39 -4.23
N LYS A 151 -9.78 -16.00 -4.53
CA LYS A 151 -8.74 -16.92 -4.98
C LYS A 151 -8.33 -17.91 -3.90
N ILE A 152 -8.18 -17.47 -2.64
CA ILE A 152 -7.91 -18.40 -1.51
C ILE A 152 -9.05 -19.39 -1.33
N LYS A 153 -10.32 -18.94 -1.38
CA LYS A 153 -11.48 -19.84 -1.30
C LYS A 153 -11.49 -20.86 -2.45
N SER A 154 -11.13 -20.42 -3.66
CA SER A 154 -10.98 -21.32 -4.82
C SER A 154 -9.87 -22.36 -4.61
N LEU A 155 -8.70 -21.93 -4.08
CA LEU A 155 -7.59 -22.83 -3.77
C LEU A 155 -7.93 -23.85 -2.67
N MET A 156 -8.69 -23.46 -1.65
CA MET A 156 -9.21 -24.40 -0.65
C MET A 156 -10.08 -25.49 -1.30
N ALA A 157 -11.04 -25.07 -2.12
CA ALA A 157 -11.90 -26.02 -2.85
C ALA A 157 -11.09 -26.90 -3.81
N ALA A 158 -10.01 -26.38 -4.39
CA ALA A 158 -9.10 -27.15 -5.24
C ALA A 158 -8.31 -28.19 -4.42
N GLN A 159 -7.87 -27.84 -3.22
CA GLN A 159 -7.23 -28.78 -2.28
C GLN A 159 -8.16 -29.96 -1.91
N ASP A 160 -9.44 -29.68 -1.64
CA ASP A 160 -10.42 -30.72 -1.33
C ASP A 160 -10.67 -31.63 -2.53
N ARG A 161 -10.77 -31.06 -3.74
CA ARG A 161 -10.89 -31.86 -4.98
C ARG A 161 -9.66 -32.74 -5.20
N PHE A 162 -8.45 -32.17 -5.04
CA PHE A 162 -7.19 -32.90 -5.22
C PHE A 162 -7.09 -34.07 -4.24
N ARG A 163 -7.35 -33.83 -2.95
CA ARG A 163 -7.34 -34.87 -1.92
C ARG A 163 -8.35 -35.99 -2.22
N SER A 164 -9.54 -35.62 -2.68
CA SER A 164 -10.58 -36.59 -3.03
C SER A 164 -10.18 -37.47 -4.24
N ALA A 165 -9.48 -36.89 -5.20
CA ALA A 165 -8.98 -37.61 -6.37
C ALA A 165 -7.70 -38.42 -6.07
N ASN A 166 -6.91 -38.02 -5.09
CA ASN A 166 -5.61 -38.58 -4.74
C ASN A 166 -5.51 -38.94 -3.25
N PRO A 167 -6.32 -39.91 -2.76
CA PRO A 167 -6.41 -40.18 -1.31
C PRO A 167 -5.10 -40.69 -0.69
N THR A 168 -4.22 -41.30 -1.50
CA THR A 168 -2.92 -41.78 -1.06
C THR A 168 -1.86 -40.67 -0.95
N GLN A 169 -2.02 -39.58 -1.69
CA GLN A 169 -1.12 -38.41 -1.65
C GLN A 169 -1.58 -37.36 -0.64
N GLY A 170 -2.91 -37.27 -0.40
CA GLY A 170 -3.49 -36.26 0.48
C GLY A 170 -3.64 -34.91 -0.19
N PHE A 171 -3.16 -33.83 0.44
CA PHE A 171 -3.20 -32.48 -0.10
C PHE A 171 -2.02 -32.21 -1.05
N SER A 172 -2.22 -31.34 -2.06
CA SER A 172 -1.15 -30.91 -2.93
C SER A 172 -0.29 -29.80 -2.30
N CYS A 173 1.02 -29.92 -2.49
CA CYS A 173 2.00 -28.91 -2.13
C CYS A 173 2.44 -28.08 -3.34
N ASP A 174 1.90 -28.36 -4.52
CA ASP A 174 2.18 -27.65 -5.77
C ASP A 174 0.92 -26.92 -6.26
N LEU A 175 1.00 -25.60 -6.34
CA LEU A 175 -0.08 -24.76 -6.86
C LEU A 175 -0.43 -25.10 -8.32
N ASN A 176 0.53 -25.63 -9.10
CA ASN A 176 0.26 -26.01 -10.49
C ASN A 176 -0.67 -27.23 -10.59
N GLU A 177 -0.62 -28.14 -9.61
CA GLU A 177 -1.46 -29.35 -9.58
C GLU A 177 -2.92 -29.04 -9.21
N LEU A 178 -3.17 -27.89 -8.59
CA LEU A 178 -4.51 -27.49 -8.17
C LEU A 178 -5.40 -27.02 -9.34
N GLY A 179 -4.84 -26.92 -10.56
CA GLY A 179 -5.59 -26.55 -11.76
C GLY A 179 -6.09 -25.10 -11.79
N GLU A 180 -5.63 -24.28 -10.88
CA GLU A 180 -5.98 -22.87 -10.80
C GLU A 180 -5.06 -22.00 -11.68
N ARG A 181 -5.63 -20.94 -12.26
CA ARG A 181 -4.85 -20.02 -13.12
C ARG A 181 -4.10 -19.00 -12.28
N PHE A 182 -2.81 -18.84 -12.59
CA PHE A 182 -1.93 -17.84 -12.05
C PHE A 182 -1.32 -17.00 -13.17
N ASP A 183 -0.80 -15.82 -12.85
CA ASP A 183 -0.14 -14.91 -13.81
C ASP A 183 1.21 -15.46 -14.28
N ALA A 184 1.82 -16.35 -13.50
CA ALA A 184 3.03 -17.07 -13.83
C ALA A 184 3.01 -18.49 -13.24
N VAL A 185 3.84 -19.38 -13.80
CA VAL A 185 4.02 -20.73 -13.28
C VAL A 185 4.52 -20.67 -11.84
N ALA A 186 3.94 -21.48 -10.98
CA ALA A 186 4.33 -21.55 -9.58
C ALA A 186 5.80 -21.97 -9.45
N ARG A 187 6.51 -21.35 -8.53
CA ARG A 187 7.94 -21.55 -8.26
C ARG A 187 8.13 -21.98 -6.82
N PRO A 188 9.18 -22.77 -6.54
CA PRO A 188 9.56 -23.07 -5.17
C PRO A 188 9.75 -21.77 -4.39
N SER A 189 9.10 -21.65 -3.24
CA SER A 189 9.44 -20.59 -2.29
C SER A 189 10.79 -20.92 -1.67
N ALA A 190 11.63 -19.90 -1.46
CA ALA A 190 12.80 -20.09 -0.62
C ALA A 190 12.32 -20.71 0.72
N PRO A 191 13.04 -21.73 1.27
CA PRO A 191 12.66 -22.34 2.53
C PRO A 191 12.46 -21.20 3.54
N SER A 192 11.22 -20.96 3.94
CA SER A 192 10.92 -19.96 4.93
C SER A 192 11.53 -20.49 6.22
N ARG A 193 12.66 -19.93 6.61
CA ARG A 193 13.22 -20.17 7.93
C ARG A 193 12.17 -19.78 8.94
N ARG A 194 11.45 -20.82 9.44
CA ARG A 194 10.53 -20.77 10.58
C ARG A 194 9.14 -20.18 10.33
N VAL A 195 8.31 -20.94 9.69
CA VAL A 195 6.97 -21.10 10.26
C VAL A 195 7.11 -22.23 11.27
N ALA A 196 7.12 -21.92 12.56
CA ALA A 196 7.05 -22.84 13.72
C ALA A 196 7.35 -24.35 13.46
N GLY A 197 8.51 -24.67 12.86
CA GLY A 197 9.03 -26.02 12.79
C GLY A 197 8.31 -27.03 11.89
N VAL A 198 7.36 -26.64 11.04
CA VAL A 198 6.40 -27.57 10.48
C VAL A 198 6.32 -27.57 8.95
N TYR A 199 6.68 -26.49 8.24
CA TYR A 199 6.51 -26.39 6.79
C TYR A 199 7.87 -26.29 6.07
N ASP A 200 8.28 -27.36 5.41
CA ASP A 200 9.62 -27.43 4.77
C ASP A 200 9.63 -27.10 3.28
N THR A 201 8.53 -27.34 2.58
CA THR A 201 8.42 -27.07 1.15
C THR A 201 7.24 -26.19 0.86
N GLY A 202 7.45 -25.17 0.06
CA GLY A 202 6.39 -24.28 -0.38
C GLY A 202 6.54 -23.90 -1.84
N MET A 203 5.42 -23.67 -2.49
CA MET A 203 5.35 -23.12 -3.84
C MET A 203 4.62 -21.79 -3.79
N TYR A 204 5.05 -20.82 -4.59
CA TYR A 204 4.35 -19.55 -4.71
C TYR A 204 4.06 -19.22 -6.17
N ALA A 205 2.94 -18.55 -6.41
CA ALA A 205 2.57 -18.01 -7.71
C ALA A 205 1.83 -16.68 -7.58
N PRO A 206 2.12 -15.71 -8.46
CA PRO A 206 1.40 -14.44 -8.47
C PRO A 206 0.03 -14.57 -9.12
N ALA A 207 -0.96 -13.88 -8.59
CA ALA A 207 -2.25 -13.64 -9.23
C ALA A 207 -2.75 -12.25 -8.86
N GLY A 208 -2.87 -11.37 -9.86
CA GLY A 208 -3.18 -9.96 -9.66
C GLY A 208 -2.14 -9.25 -8.79
N ASP A 209 -2.61 -8.55 -7.78
CA ASP A 209 -1.76 -7.79 -6.86
C ASP A 209 -1.23 -8.62 -5.67
N TYR A 210 -1.51 -9.94 -5.65
CA TYR A 210 -1.14 -10.84 -4.56
C TYR A 210 -0.21 -11.97 -5.01
N ASP A 211 0.67 -12.38 -4.12
CA ASP A 211 1.40 -13.63 -4.21
C ASP A 211 0.71 -14.67 -3.34
N PHE A 212 0.41 -15.81 -3.93
CA PHE A 212 -0.19 -16.97 -3.27
C PHE A 212 0.87 -18.01 -3.02
N SER A 213 0.85 -18.59 -1.83
CA SER A 213 1.78 -19.66 -1.47
C SER A 213 1.03 -20.81 -0.82
N VAL A 214 1.45 -22.03 -1.16
CA VAL A 214 1.02 -23.26 -0.48
C VAL A 214 2.23 -23.88 0.23
N TYR A 215 2.03 -24.32 1.45
CA TYR A 215 3.01 -25.05 2.24
C TYR A 215 2.38 -26.33 2.74
N CYS A 216 3.13 -27.43 2.76
CA CYS A 216 2.70 -28.66 3.37
C CYS A 216 3.46 -28.96 4.65
N VAL A 217 2.76 -29.64 5.57
CA VAL A 217 3.34 -30.16 6.77
C VAL A 217 3.90 -31.52 6.47
N ASN A 218 5.22 -31.61 6.50
CA ASN A 218 6.01 -32.82 6.51
C ASN A 218 6.02 -33.78 5.31
N GLU A 219 7.15 -34.48 5.26
CA GLU A 219 7.64 -35.48 4.33
C GLU A 219 6.84 -36.78 4.32
N LEU A 220 5.82 -36.92 5.19
CA LEU A 220 5.02 -38.15 5.28
C LEU A 220 3.85 -38.11 4.27
N GLU A 221 3.73 -39.14 3.48
CA GLU A 221 2.54 -39.39 2.67
C GLU A 221 1.57 -40.30 3.44
N PRO A 222 0.26 -40.03 3.38
CA PRO A 222 -0.40 -38.90 2.71
C PRO A 222 -0.20 -37.56 3.42
N LYS A 223 -0.14 -36.46 2.65
CA LYS A 223 -0.09 -35.10 3.18
C LYS A 223 -1.40 -34.80 3.94
N THR A 224 -1.32 -34.72 5.24
CA THR A 224 -2.52 -34.58 6.10
C THR A 224 -2.87 -33.12 6.39
N SER A 225 -1.97 -32.19 6.13
CA SER A 225 -2.17 -30.77 6.39
C SER A 225 -1.46 -29.89 5.37
N PHE A 226 -2.04 -28.72 5.15
CA PHE A 226 -1.48 -27.66 4.30
C PHE A 226 -1.76 -26.30 4.93
N ALA A 227 -1.02 -25.29 4.47
CA ALA A 227 -1.29 -23.89 4.74
C ALA A 227 -1.25 -23.10 3.43
N LEU A 228 -2.25 -22.28 3.19
CA LEU A 228 -2.31 -21.33 2.09
C LEU A 228 -2.14 -19.91 2.61
N PHE A 229 -1.41 -19.11 1.83
CA PHE A 229 -1.23 -17.69 2.09
C PHE A 229 -1.53 -16.88 0.86
N ALA A 230 -2.04 -15.67 1.08
CA ALA A 230 -2.05 -14.60 0.09
C ALA A 230 -1.47 -13.35 0.72
N MET A 231 -0.43 -12.82 0.12
CA MET A 231 0.26 -11.61 0.57
C MET A 231 0.37 -10.61 -0.57
N SER A 232 0.06 -9.34 -0.31
CA SER A 232 0.15 -8.30 -1.32
C SER A 232 1.60 -8.13 -1.80
N ARG A 233 1.79 -8.08 -3.14
CA ARG A 233 3.08 -7.87 -3.81
C ARG A 233 3.62 -6.46 -3.64
N GLN A 234 2.73 -5.50 -3.48
CA GLN A 234 3.08 -4.09 -3.33
C GLN A 234 2.42 -3.55 -2.06
N LYS A 235 3.22 -2.92 -1.23
CA LYS A 235 2.69 -2.14 -0.12
C LYS A 235 1.69 -1.11 -0.68
N GLY A 236 0.47 -1.09 -0.14
CA GLY A 236 -0.59 -0.17 -0.55
C GLY A 236 -1.59 -0.69 -1.58
N LEU A 237 -1.42 -1.86 -2.17
CA LEU A 237 -2.41 -2.51 -3.03
C LEU A 237 -3.24 -3.58 -2.32
N GLY A 238 -2.90 -3.92 -1.11
CA GLY A 238 -3.64 -4.81 -0.23
C GLY A 238 -3.13 -4.65 1.19
N ARG A 239 -4.04 -4.40 2.11
CA ARG A 239 -3.74 -4.23 3.53
C ARG A 239 -3.55 -5.56 4.23
N TRP A 240 -4.32 -6.57 3.80
CA TRP A 240 -4.46 -7.82 4.51
C TRP A 240 -3.58 -8.92 3.92
N VAL A 241 -2.98 -9.67 4.80
CA VAL A 241 -2.45 -11.01 4.52
C VAL A 241 -3.52 -12.00 4.91
N TYR A 242 -3.87 -12.89 4.01
CA TYR A 242 -4.82 -13.96 4.26
C TYR A 242 -4.09 -15.28 4.45
N CYS A 243 -4.56 -16.09 5.39
CA CYS A 243 -4.04 -17.43 5.58
C CYS A 243 -5.16 -18.41 5.97
N VAL A 244 -4.99 -19.65 5.58
CA VAL A 244 -5.87 -20.74 5.93
C VAL A 244 -5.08 -22.03 6.05
N GLU A 245 -5.46 -22.85 7.00
CA GLU A 245 -4.93 -24.20 7.20
C GLU A 245 -5.97 -25.26 6.78
N ALA A 246 -5.59 -26.52 6.88
CA ALA A 246 -6.46 -27.66 6.56
C ALA A 246 -7.74 -27.72 7.40
N ASP A 247 -7.81 -26.99 8.51
CA ASP A 247 -9.01 -26.82 9.33
C ASP A 247 -10.09 -25.95 8.68
N GLY A 248 -9.78 -25.32 7.54
CA GLY A 248 -10.67 -24.47 6.77
C GLY A 248 -10.89 -23.08 7.37
N ARG A 249 -10.24 -22.75 8.50
CA ARG A 249 -10.40 -21.45 9.15
C ARG A 249 -9.58 -20.39 8.42
N LEU A 250 -10.28 -19.53 7.71
CA LEU A 250 -9.68 -18.40 7.02
C LEU A 250 -9.44 -17.25 8.00
N ARG A 251 -8.21 -16.78 8.05
CA ARG A 251 -7.76 -15.70 8.92
C ARG A 251 -7.14 -14.57 8.12
N MET A 252 -7.08 -13.38 8.70
CA MET A 252 -6.43 -12.20 8.12
C MET A 252 -5.62 -11.44 9.17
N THR A 253 -4.55 -10.80 8.73
CA THR A 253 -3.73 -9.89 9.54
C THR A 253 -3.21 -8.73 8.68
N ASP A 254 -3.00 -7.57 9.28
CA ASP A 254 -2.34 -6.43 8.66
C ASP A 254 -0.79 -6.51 8.78
N ARG A 255 -0.30 -7.51 9.48
CA ARG A 255 1.14 -7.76 9.62
C ARG A 255 1.64 -8.62 8.48
N HIS A 256 2.52 -8.08 7.64
CA HIS A 256 3.15 -8.81 6.53
C HIS A 256 4.16 -9.88 7.01
N ARG A 257 3.71 -10.75 7.93
CA ARG A 257 4.51 -11.86 8.47
C ARG A 257 3.65 -13.12 8.51
N TYR A 258 4.16 -14.19 7.94
CA TYR A 258 3.48 -15.51 7.91
C TYR A 258 3.02 -15.97 9.30
N ASN A 259 3.91 -15.93 10.30
CA ASN A 259 3.60 -16.39 11.65
C ASN A 259 2.48 -15.60 12.34
N SER A 260 2.37 -14.30 12.04
CA SER A 260 1.34 -13.45 12.64
C SER A 260 -0.05 -13.82 12.15
N CYS A 261 -0.19 -14.28 10.91
CA CYS A 261 -1.50 -14.64 10.37
C CYS A 261 -2.10 -15.88 11.07
N PHE A 262 -1.30 -16.89 11.36
CA PHE A 262 -1.80 -18.10 12.02
C PHE A 262 -1.98 -17.94 13.53
N ASN A 263 -1.06 -17.22 14.18
CA ASN A 263 -1.06 -17.09 15.63
C ASN A 263 -1.97 -15.97 16.14
N GLU A 264 -2.07 -14.88 15.37
CA GLU A 264 -2.72 -13.64 15.81
C GLU A 264 -3.80 -13.16 14.82
N GLY A 265 -3.99 -13.86 13.70
CA GLY A 265 -4.92 -13.47 12.66
C GLY A 265 -6.37 -13.49 13.14
N LEU A 266 -7.10 -12.44 12.76
CA LEU A 266 -8.54 -12.35 13.01
C LEU A 266 -9.30 -13.21 12.01
N PRO A 267 -10.44 -13.79 12.37
CA PRO A 267 -11.30 -14.46 11.39
C PRO A 267 -11.73 -13.45 10.32
N VAL A 268 -11.77 -13.92 9.07
CA VAL A 268 -12.30 -13.09 7.98
C VAL A 268 -13.81 -12.99 8.17
N PRO A 269 -14.39 -11.77 8.15
CA PRO A 269 -15.84 -11.61 8.21
C PRO A 269 -16.51 -12.28 7.01
N ASP A 270 -17.67 -12.84 7.23
CA ASP A 270 -18.49 -13.49 6.20
C ASP A 270 -18.99 -12.51 5.12
#